data_75277280fc510a9113c437ea95e3093f
#
_entry.id   75277280fc510a9113c437ea95e3093f
#
_cell.length_a   1.000
_cell.length_b   1.000
_cell.length_c   1.000
_cell.angle_alpha   90.00
_cell.angle_beta   90.00
_cell.angle_gamma   90.00
#
_symmetry.space_group_name_H-M   'P 1'
#
loop_
_entity.id
_entity.type
_entity.pdbx_description
1 polymer ?
#
loop_
_entity_poly.entity_id
_entity_poly.type
_entity_poly.pdbx_seq_one_letter_code
_entity_poly.pdbx_strand_id
1 'polypeptide(L)'
;MGQETSKILVVDDDMRLRALLERYLIEQGFQVRSAANAEQMDRLLERENFHLLVLDLMLPGEDGLSICRRLRQQENPIPIVMLTAKGDEVDRIIGLELGADDYLPKPFNPRELLARIKAVMRRQIVEV
;
A
#
# COMPACT_ATOMS: atom_id res chain seq x y z
N MET A 1 8.50 -15.90 -20.75
CA MET A 1 8.14 -15.90 -20.08
C MET A 1 7.97 -14.92 -19.49
N GLY A 2 7.50 -14.49 -19.44
CA GLY A 2 7.30 -13.44 -19.04
C GLY A 2 6.87 -13.31 -17.72
N GLN A 3 7.55 -12.78 -16.91
CA GLN A 3 7.11 -12.44 -15.69
C GLN A 3 6.19 -11.33 -15.87
N GLU A 4 4.99 -11.46 -15.39
CA GLU A 4 4.05 -10.35 -15.39
C GLU A 4 4.57 -9.28 -14.46
N THR A 5 4.51 -8.05 -14.92
CA THR A 5 4.88 -6.91 -14.10
C THR A 5 3.81 -6.68 -13.04
N SER A 6 4.21 -6.67 -11.79
CA SER A 6 3.28 -6.41 -10.70
C SER A 6 2.90 -4.93 -10.67
N LYS A 7 1.64 -4.68 -10.32
CA LYS A 7 1.09 -3.33 -10.29
C LYS A 7 0.79 -2.91 -8.86
N ILE A 8 1.32 -1.76 -8.46
CA ILE A 8 1.22 -1.24 -7.10
C ILE A 8 0.39 0.05 -7.11
N LEU A 9 -0.50 0.16 -6.15
CA LEU A 9 -1.28 1.38 -5.93
C LEU A 9 -0.76 2.06 -4.68
N VAL A 10 -0.34 3.32 -4.81
CA VAL A 10 0.16 4.13 -3.70
C VAL A 10 -0.89 5.16 -3.34
N VAL A 11 -1.35 5.15 -2.10
CA VAL A 11 -2.37 6.09 -1.63
C VAL A 11 -1.80 6.92 -0.49
N ASP A 12 -1.55 8.19 -0.77
CA ASP A 12 -0.93 9.12 0.18
C ASP A 12 -1.28 10.53 -0.28
N ASP A 13 -1.66 11.41 0.63
CA ASP A 13 -2.05 12.76 0.23
C ASP A 13 -0.85 13.67 -0.05
N ASP A 14 0.36 13.24 0.29
CA ASP A 14 1.56 14.01 0.02
C ASP A 14 1.99 13.81 -1.43
N MET A 15 1.78 14.84 -2.25
CA MET A 15 2.07 14.77 -3.67
C MET A 15 3.55 14.49 -3.95
N ARG A 16 4.44 15.05 -3.15
CA ARG A 16 5.89 14.83 -3.36
C ARG A 16 6.27 13.39 -3.07
N LEU A 17 5.71 12.84 -2.02
CA LEU A 17 6.00 11.45 -1.68
C LEU A 17 5.44 10.51 -2.75
N ARG A 18 4.22 10.78 -3.23
CA ARG A 18 3.66 9.97 -4.31
C ARG A 18 4.55 9.99 -5.55
N ALA A 19 5.02 11.19 -5.95
CA ALA A 19 5.87 11.30 -7.13
C ALA A 19 7.19 10.55 -6.94
N LEU A 20 7.78 10.66 -5.76
CA LEU A 20 9.02 9.96 -5.45
C LEU A 20 8.83 8.45 -5.52
N LEU A 21 7.77 7.94 -4.89
CA LEU A 21 7.53 6.51 -4.85
C LEU A 21 7.16 5.96 -6.22
N GLU A 22 6.36 6.70 -6.99
CA GLU A 22 6.04 6.27 -8.34
C GLU A 22 7.31 6.09 -9.17
N ARG A 23 8.17 7.10 -9.15
CA ARG A 23 9.39 7.04 -9.94
C ARG A 23 10.30 5.90 -9.48
N TYR A 24 10.51 5.82 -8.16
CA TYR A 24 11.41 4.81 -7.61
C TYR A 24 10.90 3.40 -7.92
N LEU A 25 9.63 3.13 -7.69
CA LEU A 25 9.08 1.79 -7.89
C LEU A 25 9.02 1.42 -9.37
N ILE A 26 8.75 2.39 -10.23
CA ILE A 26 8.79 2.13 -11.67
C ILE A 26 10.21 1.73 -12.10
N GLU A 27 11.21 2.42 -11.56
CA GLU A 27 12.61 2.07 -11.85
C GLU A 27 12.95 0.65 -11.39
N GLN A 28 12.23 0.16 -10.38
CA GLN A 28 12.44 -1.19 -9.87
C GLN A 28 11.63 -2.25 -10.62
N GLY A 29 10.93 -1.87 -11.67
CA GLY A 29 10.24 -2.81 -12.54
C GLY A 29 8.75 -2.97 -12.29
N PHE A 30 8.17 -2.16 -11.42
CA PHE A 30 6.73 -2.24 -11.15
C PHE A 30 5.95 -1.28 -12.03
N GLN A 31 4.68 -1.59 -12.25
CA GLN A 31 3.73 -0.60 -12.71
C GLN A 31 3.13 0.06 -11.48
N VAL A 32 2.91 1.36 -11.54
CA VAL A 32 2.48 2.11 -10.36
C VAL A 32 1.40 3.11 -10.74
N ARG A 33 0.35 3.16 -9.92
CA ARG A 33 -0.64 4.22 -9.94
C ARG A 33 -0.66 4.86 -8.56
N SER A 34 -1.15 6.07 -8.47
CA SER A 34 -1.25 6.71 -7.16
C SER A 34 -2.56 7.46 -7.02
N ALA A 35 -2.96 7.64 -5.77
CA ALA A 35 -4.19 8.34 -5.41
C ALA A 35 -3.93 9.18 -4.18
N ALA A 36 -4.63 10.31 -4.07
CA ALA A 36 -4.46 11.23 -2.96
C ALA A 36 -5.44 10.97 -1.82
N ASN A 37 -6.48 10.17 -2.05
CA ASN A 37 -7.51 9.91 -1.07
C ASN A 37 -8.27 8.63 -1.43
N ALA A 38 -9.20 8.24 -0.54
CA ALA A 38 -9.94 7.00 -0.72
C ALA A 38 -10.81 7.01 -1.98
N GLU A 39 -11.37 8.16 -2.32
CA GLU A 39 -12.24 8.25 -3.49
C GLU A 39 -11.48 7.95 -4.77
N GLN A 40 -10.30 8.56 -4.91
CA GLN A 40 -9.46 8.28 -6.07
C GLN A 40 -8.98 6.84 -6.08
N MET A 41 -8.63 6.32 -4.91
CA MET A 41 -8.22 4.93 -4.76
C MET A 41 -9.32 4.00 -5.26
N ASP A 42 -10.56 4.24 -4.82
CA ASP A 42 -11.67 3.37 -5.19
C ASP A 42 -11.90 3.34 -6.69
N ARG A 43 -11.78 4.50 -7.35
CA ARG A 43 -11.93 4.55 -8.80
C ARG A 43 -10.89 3.71 -9.51
N LEU A 44 -9.65 3.75 -9.02
CA LEU A 44 -8.59 2.95 -9.62
C LEU A 44 -8.81 1.47 -9.36
N LEU A 45 -9.22 1.10 -8.16
CA LEU A 45 -9.48 -0.31 -7.83
C LEU A 45 -10.61 -0.88 -8.68
N GLU A 46 -11.57 -0.05 -9.08
CA GLU A 46 -12.66 -0.50 -9.93
C GLU A 46 -12.23 -0.73 -11.37
N ARG A 47 -11.23 0.01 -11.83
CA ARG A 47 -10.83 -0.03 -13.23
C ARG A 47 -9.67 -0.95 -13.53
N GLU A 48 -8.79 -1.16 -12.57
CA GLU A 48 -7.55 -1.89 -12.79
C GLU A 48 -7.34 -2.91 -11.68
N ASN A 49 -6.59 -3.94 -11.98
CA ASN A 49 -6.21 -4.92 -10.98
C ASN A 49 -4.86 -4.57 -10.39
N PHE A 50 -4.78 -4.56 -9.07
CA PHE A 50 -3.54 -4.25 -8.37
C PHE A 50 -3.09 -5.44 -7.56
N HIS A 51 -1.78 -5.58 -7.41
CA HIS A 51 -1.17 -6.68 -6.67
C HIS A 51 -0.81 -6.30 -5.25
N LEU A 52 -0.75 -5.01 -4.95
CA LEU A 52 -0.40 -4.54 -3.63
C LEU A 52 -0.81 -3.08 -3.46
N LEU A 53 -1.21 -2.73 -2.26
CA LEU A 53 -1.62 -1.38 -1.88
C LEU A 53 -0.66 -0.85 -0.83
N VAL A 54 -0.06 0.33 -1.11
CA VAL A 54 0.70 1.08 -0.12
C VAL A 54 -0.23 2.18 0.36
N LEU A 55 -0.56 2.18 1.64
CA LEU A 55 -1.67 2.98 2.16
C LEU A 55 -1.23 3.82 3.35
N ASP A 56 -1.32 5.13 3.20
CA ASP A 56 -1.02 6.05 4.29
C ASP A 56 -2.13 5.97 5.34
N LEU A 57 -1.72 5.86 6.60
CA LEU A 57 -2.66 5.85 7.70
C LEU A 57 -3.41 7.17 7.83
N MET A 58 -2.68 8.28 7.64
CA MET A 58 -3.22 9.63 7.90
C MET A 58 -3.70 10.29 6.61
N LEU A 59 -4.85 9.87 6.12
CA LEU A 59 -5.44 10.46 4.93
C LEU A 59 -6.58 11.40 5.30
N PRO A 60 -6.80 12.46 4.51
CA PRO A 60 -7.98 13.30 4.71
C PRO A 60 -9.23 12.53 4.30
N GLY A 61 -10.33 12.80 4.97
CA GLY A 61 -11.56 12.05 4.71
C GLY A 61 -11.50 10.70 5.37
N GLU A 62 -11.60 9.63 4.59
CA GLU A 62 -11.51 8.29 5.15
C GLU A 62 -10.04 7.94 5.38
N ASP A 63 -9.67 7.63 6.62
CA ASP A 63 -8.28 7.33 6.96
C ASP A 63 -7.89 5.89 6.59
N GLY A 64 -6.59 5.59 6.72
CA GLY A 64 -6.07 4.30 6.30
C GLY A 64 -6.62 3.12 7.06
N LEU A 65 -6.88 3.28 8.37
CA LEU A 65 -7.44 2.18 9.15
C LEU A 65 -8.85 1.84 8.70
N SER A 66 -9.65 2.87 8.44
CA SER A 66 -11.01 2.69 7.96
C SER A 66 -11.02 2.02 6.59
N ILE A 67 -10.12 2.46 5.71
CA ILE A 67 -10.00 1.87 4.37
C ILE A 67 -9.63 0.40 4.47
N CYS A 68 -8.64 0.07 5.29
CA CYS A 68 -8.21 -1.31 5.46
C CYS A 68 -9.35 -2.20 5.94
N ARG A 69 -10.07 -1.72 6.97
CA ARG A 69 -11.22 -2.47 7.49
C ARG A 69 -12.27 -2.68 6.40
N ARG A 70 -12.56 -1.61 5.66
CA ARG A 70 -13.59 -1.66 4.62
C ARG A 70 -13.23 -2.66 3.52
N LEU A 71 -11.98 -2.64 3.06
CA LEU A 71 -11.54 -3.56 2.02
C LEU A 71 -11.65 -5.01 2.48
N ARG A 72 -11.29 -5.29 3.73
CA ARG A 72 -11.38 -6.65 4.26
C ARG A 72 -12.83 -7.08 4.43
N GLN A 73 -13.71 -6.17 4.84
CA GLN A 73 -15.14 -6.48 4.94
C GLN A 73 -15.76 -6.76 3.58
N GLN A 74 -15.22 -6.15 2.54
CA GLN A 74 -15.64 -6.40 1.16
C GLN A 74 -14.99 -7.64 0.57
N GLU A 75 -14.24 -8.37 1.39
CA GLU A 75 -13.53 -9.58 0.99
C GLU A 75 -12.51 -9.32 -0.11
N ASN A 76 -11.94 -8.12 -0.10
CA ASN A 76 -10.85 -7.78 -1.01
C ASN A 76 -9.55 -8.18 -0.33
N PRO A 77 -8.84 -9.18 -0.85
CA PRO A 77 -7.63 -9.71 -0.19
C PRO A 77 -6.35 -8.99 -0.58
N ILE A 78 -6.44 -7.86 -1.24
CA ILE A 78 -5.24 -7.17 -1.72
C ILE A 78 -4.25 -6.98 -0.57
N PRO A 79 -2.97 -7.33 -0.77
CA PRO A 79 -1.97 -7.10 0.27
C PRO A 79 -1.80 -5.61 0.54
N ILE A 80 -1.67 -5.25 1.81
CA ILE A 80 -1.57 -3.85 2.24
C ILE A 80 -0.32 -3.63 3.08
N VAL A 81 0.51 -2.67 2.65
CA VAL A 81 1.61 -2.15 3.46
C VAL A 81 1.17 -0.77 3.94
N MET A 82 1.02 -0.63 5.25
CA MET A 82 0.53 0.61 5.84
C MET A 82 1.69 1.55 6.16
N LEU A 83 1.55 2.82 5.80
CA LEU A 83 2.54 3.84 6.18
C LEU A 83 2.02 4.57 7.42
N THR A 84 2.85 4.64 8.45
CA THR A 84 2.42 5.16 9.75
C THR A 84 3.32 6.30 10.20
N ALA A 85 2.87 7.06 11.20
CA ALA A 85 3.72 8.07 11.82
C ALA A 85 4.74 7.38 12.71
N LYS A 86 5.92 7.97 12.80
CA LYS A 86 6.98 7.42 13.63
C LYS A 86 6.53 7.38 15.08
N GLY A 87 6.75 6.23 15.72
CA GLY A 87 6.44 6.09 17.14
C GLY A 87 5.01 5.74 17.47
N ASP A 88 4.18 5.52 16.46
CA ASP A 88 2.76 5.26 16.69
C ASP A 88 2.52 3.75 16.76
N GLU A 89 2.88 3.14 17.90
CA GLU A 89 2.75 1.71 18.07
C GLU A 89 1.30 1.25 18.14
N VAL A 90 0.43 2.07 18.71
CA VAL A 90 -0.98 1.69 18.86
C VAL A 90 -1.62 1.56 17.48
N ASP A 91 -1.39 2.54 16.61
CA ASP A 91 -1.95 2.49 15.26
C ASP A 91 -1.39 1.34 14.46
N ARG A 92 -0.12 1.00 14.68
CA ARG A 92 0.50 -0.13 14.02
C ARG A 92 -0.20 -1.43 14.40
N ILE A 93 -0.43 -1.63 15.70
CA ILE A 93 -1.08 -2.83 16.19
C ILE A 93 -2.50 -2.93 15.64
N ILE A 94 -3.24 -1.84 15.67
CA ILE A 94 -4.60 -1.81 15.17
C ILE A 94 -4.63 -2.10 13.68
N GLY A 95 -3.69 -1.54 12.92
CA GLY A 95 -3.61 -1.79 11.49
C GLY A 95 -3.40 -3.25 11.16
N LEU A 96 -2.49 -3.91 11.87
CA LEU A 96 -2.25 -5.33 11.66
C LEU A 96 -3.47 -6.16 12.06
N GLU A 97 -4.15 -5.79 13.14
CA GLU A 97 -5.36 -6.48 13.57
C GLU A 97 -6.49 -6.32 12.55
N LEU A 98 -6.53 -5.20 11.86
CA LEU A 98 -7.56 -4.96 10.85
C LEU A 98 -7.24 -5.61 9.51
N GLY A 99 -6.04 -6.18 9.36
CA GLY A 99 -5.71 -6.94 8.17
C GLY A 99 -4.62 -6.39 7.28
N ALA A 100 -3.86 -5.40 7.74
CA ALA A 100 -2.67 -4.96 7.02
C ALA A 100 -1.61 -6.06 7.07
N ASP A 101 -0.85 -6.21 5.99
CA ASP A 101 0.16 -7.25 5.90
C ASP A 101 1.49 -6.81 6.48
N ASP A 102 1.75 -5.52 6.48
CA ASP A 102 2.96 -4.97 7.06
C ASP A 102 2.73 -3.47 7.28
N TYR A 103 3.68 -2.84 7.95
CA TYR A 103 3.61 -1.40 8.17
C TYR A 103 5.02 -0.83 8.09
N LEU A 104 5.11 0.47 7.83
CA LEU A 104 6.40 1.14 7.71
C LEU A 104 6.27 2.55 8.25
N PRO A 105 7.02 2.90 9.32
CA PRO A 105 6.93 4.26 9.88
C PRO A 105 7.57 5.30 8.96
N LYS A 106 6.96 6.47 8.89
CA LYS A 106 7.55 7.62 8.22
C LYS A 106 8.45 8.38 9.19
N PRO A 107 9.53 8.97 8.73
CA PRO A 107 10.09 8.91 7.40
C PRO A 107 10.83 7.59 7.15
N PHE A 108 10.85 7.16 5.91
CA PHE A 108 11.52 5.90 5.58
C PHE A 108 12.39 6.07 4.33
N ASN A 109 13.32 5.14 4.17
CA ASN A 109 14.09 5.06 2.94
C ASN A 109 13.27 4.28 1.92
N PRO A 110 13.14 4.76 0.67
CA PRO A 110 12.37 4.02 -0.34
C PRO A 110 12.82 2.58 -0.52
N ARG A 111 14.09 2.28 -0.29
CA ARG A 111 14.59 0.91 -0.37
C ARG A 111 13.98 0.03 0.71
N GLU A 112 13.66 0.60 1.87
CA GLU A 112 13.01 -0.16 2.92
C GLU A 112 11.58 -0.52 2.51
N LEU A 113 10.86 0.43 1.90
CA LEU A 113 9.54 0.13 1.38
C LEU A 113 9.60 -0.98 0.33
N LEU A 114 10.57 -0.89 -0.57
CA LEU A 114 10.76 -1.92 -1.60
C LEU A 114 10.97 -3.29 -0.97
N ALA A 115 11.81 -3.36 0.06
CA ALA A 115 12.08 -4.63 0.73
C ALA A 115 10.81 -5.22 1.34
N ARG A 116 9.99 -4.38 1.94
CA ARG A 116 8.73 -4.85 2.54
C ARG A 116 7.72 -5.28 1.49
N ILE A 117 7.64 -4.53 0.39
CA ILE A 117 6.77 -4.92 -0.73
C ILE A 117 7.16 -6.30 -1.24
N LYS A 118 8.45 -6.52 -1.47
CA LYS A 118 8.91 -7.80 -1.97
C LYS A 118 8.66 -8.93 -0.97
N ALA A 119 8.84 -8.66 0.32
CA ALA A 119 8.59 -9.65 1.35
C ALA A 119 7.12 -10.05 1.41
N VAL A 120 6.22 -9.07 1.33
CA VAL A 120 4.79 -9.33 1.35
C VAL A 120 4.38 -10.12 0.10
N MET A 121 4.90 -9.75 -1.06
CA MET A 121 4.57 -10.45 -2.30
C MET A 121 5.08 -11.88 -2.31
N ARG A 122 6.25 -12.14 -1.72
CA ARG A 122 6.76 -13.50 -1.62
C ARG A 122 5.84 -14.39 -0.81
N ARG A 123 5.26 -13.84 0.26
CA ARG A 123 4.33 -14.60 1.08
C ARG A 123 3.09 -15.01 0.31
N GLN A 124 2.63 -14.13 -0.58
CA GLN A 124 1.47 -14.44 -1.41
C GLN A 124 1.77 -15.56 -2.39
N ILE A 125 2.99 -15.62 -2.91
CA ILE A 125 3.37 -16.66 -3.86
C ILE A 125 3.52 -18.01 -3.18
N VAL A 126 4.07 -18.02 -1.98
CA VAL A 126 4.34 -19.27 -1.26
C VAL A 126 3.09 -19.94 -0.75
N GLU A 127 2.04 -19.16 -0.53
CA GLU A 127 0.83 -19.72 -0.07
C GLU A 127 0.15 -20.50 -1.15
N VAL A 128 0.12 -21.76 -1.07
CA VAL A 128 -0.46 -22.61 -2.12
C VAL A 128 -1.64 -23.37 -1.56
#